data_cd486f605a96bd6ad0286e3c590f13da
#
_entry.id   cd486f605a96bd6ad0286e3c590f13da
#
_cell.length_a   1.000
_cell.length_b   1.000
_cell.length_c   1.000
_cell.angle_alpha   90.00
_cell.angle_beta   90.00
_cell.angle_gamma   90.00
#
_symmetry.space_group_name_H-M   'P 1'
#
loop_
_entity.id
_entity.type
_entity.pdbx_description
1 polymer ?
#
loop_
_entity_poly.entity_id
_entity_poly.type
_entity_poly.pdbx_seq_one_letter_code
_entity_poly.pdbx_strand_id
1 'polypeptide(L)'
;QIYEGDFGEVRQPVIPLSTNLVRPDGYYGVSKTFGESLGSYFHDEYGMSVICMRIGWVMEPDDPTFAPSALSLWLSHKDTASLIDCSIDAPESVGFAIVYGMSDNTYGIWDMEQGRKIIGFAPEDNAGTQWVLSKDRSSVMKSGDPQE
;
A
#
# COMPACT_ATOMS: atom_id res chain seq x y z
N GLN A 1 14.26 7.34 -6.47
CA GLN A 1 13.38 8.49 -6.76
C GLN A 1 12.15 8.49 -5.83
N ILE A 2 11.31 7.45 -5.84
CA ILE A 2 10.10 7.39 -4.98
C ILE A 2 10.46 7.44 -3.49
N TYR A 3 11.47 6.69 -3.05
CA TYR A 3 11.92 6.71 -1.65
C TYR A 3 12.54 8.06 -1.23
N GLU A 4 13.03 8.82 -2.20
CA GLU A 4 13.59 10.16 -1.99
C GLU A 4 12.53 11.27 -2.14
N GLY A 5 11.31 10.90 -2.52
CA GLY A 5 10.20 11.83 -2.71
C GLY A 5 10.29 12.66 -3.99
N ASP A 6 11.09 12.22 -4.94
CA ASP A 6 11.27 12.89 -6.25
C ASP A 6 10.21 12.42 -7.25
N PHE A 7 8.97 12.85 -7.02
CA PHE A 7 7.82 12.48 -7.87
C PHE A 7 7.81 13.24 -9.20
N GLY A 8 8.53 14.36 -9.32
CA GLY A 8 8.65 15.13 -10.56
C GLY A 8 9.38 14.37 -11.67
N GLU A 9 10.30 13.47 -11.28
CA GLU A 9 11.07 12.63 -12.20
C GLU A 9 10.36 11.30 -12.54
N VAL A 10 9.23 11.00 -11.94
CA VAL A 10 8.45 9.79 -12.25
C VAL A 10 7.81 9.95 -13.61
N ARG A 11 8.15 9.04 -14.54
CA ARG A 11 7.59 9.05 -15.90
C ARG A 11 6.09 8.89 -15.90
N GLN A 12 5.40 9.72 -16.64
CA GLN A 12 3.97 9.67 -16.84
C GLN A 12 3.63 9.14 -18.25
N PRO A 13 2.61 8.29 -18.42
CA PRO A 13 1.82 7.65 -17.35
C PRO A 13 2.63 6.61 -16.56
N VAL A 14 2.35 6.49 -15.28
CA VAL A 14 2.93 5.43 -14.45
C VAL A 14 2.32 4.09 -14.88
N ILE A 15 3.17 3.13 -15.23
CA ILE A 15 2.72 1.74 -15.45
C ILE A 15 2.69 1.07 -14.08
N PRO A 16 1.51 0.68 -13.55
CA PRO A 16 1.42 0.07 -12.24
C PRO A 16 2.26 -1.22 -12.14
N LEU A 17 2.93 -1.40 -11.02
CA LEU A 17 3.72 -2.60 -10.75
C LEU A 17 2.78 -3.78 -10.49
N SER A 18 2.83 -4.79 -11.35
CA SER A 18 2.05 -6.02 -11.21
C SER A 18 2.57 -6.91 -10.10
N THR A 19 1.66 -7.65 -9.45
CA THR A 19 2.01 -8.69 -8.47
C THR A 19 2.81 -9.85 -9.10
N ASN A 20 2.75 -10.03 -10.41
CA ASN A 20 3.55 -11.03 -11.14
C ASN A 20 5.05 -10.71 -11.18
N LEU A 21 5.44 -9.46 -10.84
CA LEU A 21 6.84 -9.09 -10.75
C LEU A 21 7.41 -9.55 -9.42
N VAL A 22 8.35 -10.50 -9.47
CA VAL A 22 9.10 -11.00 -8.32
C VAL A 22 10.55 -10.56 -8.46
N ARG A 23 10.93 -9.50 -7.74
CA ARG A 23 12.30 -8.98 -7.76
C ARG A 23 12.68 -8.43 -6.37
N PRO A 24 12.98 -9.31 -5.40
CA PRO A 24 13.38 -8.89 -4.07
C PRO A 24 14.73 -8.14 -4.11
N ASP A 25 14.86 -7.11 -3.30
CA ASP A 25 16.04 -6.25 -3.20
C ASP A 25 16.96 -6.60 -2.02
N GLY A 26 16.59 -7.63 -1.24
CA GLY A 26 17.35 -8.08 -0.08
C GLY A 26 16.80 -9.36 0.54
N TYR A 27 17.48 -9.87 1.57
CA TYR A 27 17.10 -11.13 2.24
C TYR A 27 15.68 -11.09 2.84
N TYR A 28 15.23 -9.93 3.31
CA TYR A 28 13.86 -9.77 3.79
C TYR A 28 12.85 -10.01 2.65
N GLY A 29 13.04 -9.38 1.50
CA GLY A 29 12.20 -9.58 0.32
C GLY A 29 12.23 -11.04 -0.17
N VAL A 30 13.40 -11.69 -0.14
CA VAL A 30 13.54 -13.13 -0.47
C VAL A 30 12.70 -13.97 0.49
N SER A 31 12.75 -13.71 1.79
CA SER A 31 11.96 -14.45 2.78
C SER A 31 10.45 -14.30 2.56
N LYS A 32 9.98 -13.12 2.14
CA LYS A 32 8.57 -12.89 1.82
C LYS A 32 8.15 -13.62 0.55
N THR A 33 8.98 -13.59 -0.50
CA THR A 33 8.74 -14.37 -1.73
C THR A 33 8.68 -15.88 -1.47
N PHE A 34 9.51 -16.37 -0.56
CA PHE A 34 9.43 -17.77 -0.12
C PHE A 34 8.06 -18.10 0.50
N GLY A 35 7.53 -17.18 1.34
CA GLY A 35 6.19 -17.32 1.93
C GLY A 35 5.08 -17.37 0.88
N GLU A 36 5.15 -16.53 -0.17
CA GLU A 36 4.22 -16.57 -1.29
C GLU A 36 4.27 -17.92 -2.05
N SER A 37 5.48 -18.41 -2.33
CA SER A 37 5.66 -19.71 -2.97
C SER A 37 5.13 -20.87 -2.10
N LEU A 38 5.33 -20.79 -0.79
CA LEU A 38 4.81 -21.75 0.16
C LEU A 38 3.28 -21.72 0.20
N GLY A 39 2.68 -20.52 0.19
CA GLY A 39 1.22 -20.34 0.14
C GLY A 39 0.61 -20.98 -1.12
N SER A 40 1.23 -20.77 -2.29
CA SER A 40 0.83 -21.44 -3.54
C SER A 40 0.89 -22.95 -3.42
N TYR A 41 1.99 -23.50 -2.88
CA TYR A 41 2.11 -24.94 -2.66
C TYR A 41 1.02 -25.52 -1.76
N PHE A 42 0.69 -24.83 -0.65
CA PHE A 42 -0.38 -25.29 0.23
C PHE A 42 -1.76 -25.21 -0.42
N HIS A 43 -1.98 -24.25 -1.30
CA HIS A 43 -3.19 -24.22 -2.10
C HIS A 43 -3.27 -25.42 -3.05
N ASP A 44 -2.21 -25.64 -3.83
CA ASP A 44 -2.18 -26.69 -4.87
C ASP A 44 -2.28 -28.10 -4.28
N GLU A 45 -1.60 -28.34 -3.15
CA GLU A 45 -1.54 -29.67 -2.54
C GLU A 45 -2.72 -29.99 -1.62
N TYR A 46 -3.22 -28.99 -0.89
CA TYR A 46 -4.23 -29.19 0.18
C TYR A 46 -5.54 -28.46 -0.06
N GLY A 47 -5.67 -27.71 -1.15
CA GLY A 47 -6.87 -26.91 -1.46
C GLY A 47 -7.11 -25.76 -0.47
N MET A 48 -6.09 -25.29 0.22
CA MET A 48 -6.22 -24.17 1.15
C MET A 48 -6.49 -22.86 0.39
N SER A 49 -7.39 -22.04 0.91
CA SER A 49 -7.52 -20.65 0.45
C SER A 49 -6.42 -19.81 1.07
N VAL A 50 -5.57 -19.17 0.25
CA VAL A 50 -4.41 -18.40 0.69
C VAL A 50 -4.36 -17.06 -0.03
N ILE A 51 -4.41 -15.97 0.72
CA ILE A 51 -4.25 -14.61 0.19
C ILE A 51 -2.98 -14.00 0.76
N CYS A 52 -2.00 -13.75 -0.10
CA CYS A 52 -0.75 -13.09 0.24
C CYS A 52 -0.88 -11.57 0.02
N MET A 53 -0.75 -10.79 1.09
CA MET A 53 -0.85 -9.34 1.04
C MET A 53 0.54 -8.71 1.01
N ARG A 54 0.88 -8.00 -0.07
CA ARG A 54 2.07 -7.14 -0.16
C ARG A 54 1.69 -5.75 0.33
N ILE A 55 1.82 -5.54 1.64
CA ILE A 55 1.37 -4.31 2.30
C ILE A 55 2.40 -3.20 2.24
N GLY A 56 1.92 -1.97 2.18
CA GLY A 56 2.72 -0.76 2.33
C GLY A 56 3.13 -0.48 3.77
N TRP A 57 3.37 0.77 4.08
CA TRP A 57 3.79 1.20 5.41
C TRP A 57 2.58 1.49 6.30
N VAL A 58 2.40 0.65 7.29
CA VAL A 58 1.46 0.85 8.41
C VAL A 58 2.27 1.40 9.59
N MET A 59 2.02 2.63 10.00
CA MET A 59 2.83 3.36 10.97
C MET A 59 2.03 3.77 12.20
N GLU A 60 2.74 3.95 13.32
CA GLU A 60 2.21 4.55 14.55
C GLU A 60 3.01 5.83 14.86
N PRO A 61 2.39 7.00 14.90
CA PRO A 61 0.97 7.27 14.59
C PRO A 61 0.62 7.05 13.12
N ASP A 62 -0.67 6.91 12.82
CA ASP A 62 -1.21 6.76 11.45
C ASP A 62 -1.14 8.09 10.68
N ASP A 63 0.07 8.52 10.37
CA ASP A 63 0.36 9.82 9.76
C ASP A 63 1.36 9.65 8.61
N PRO A 64 0.95 9.87 7.34
CA PRO A 64 1.82 9.74 6.18
C PRO A 64 2.80 10.91 6.03
N THR A 65 2.76 11.94 6.87
CA THR A 65 3.58 13.15 6.67
C THR A 65 5.02 12.98 7.16
N PHE A 66 5.38 11.83 7.75
CA PHE A 66 6.70 11.55 8.29
C PHE A 66 7.80 11.43 7.23
N ALA A 67 7.47 11.04 6.00
CA ALA A 67 8.43 10.90 4.91
C ALA A 67 7.77 11.08 3.53
N PRO A 68 8.47 11.70 2.55
CA PRO A 68 7.93 11.86 1.20
C PRO A 68 7.53 10.55 0.52
N SER A 69 8.26 9.46 0.76
CA SER A 69 7.96 8.13 0.23
C SER A 69 6.62 7.56 0.72
N ALA A 70 6.09 8.03 1.85
CA ALA A 70 4.75 7.68 2.31
C ALA A 70 3.65 8.11 1.32
N LEU A 71 3.88 9.14 0.52
CA LEU A 71 2.94 9.56 -0.55
C LEU A 71 2.62 8.43 -1.57
N SER A 72 3.45 7.40 -1.61
CA SER A 72 3.27 6.23 -2.47
C SER A 72 3.05 4.93 -1.69
N LEU A 73 3.60 4.82 -0.48
CA LEU A 73 3.72 3.57 0.25
C LEU A 73 2.81 3.46 1.48
N TRP A 74 2.16 4.53 1.91
CA TRP A 74 1.34 4.51 3.10
C TRP A 74 0.11 3.62 2.93
N LEU A 75 -0.17 2.86 3.99
CA LEU A 75 -1.41 2.14 4.19
C LEU A 75 -1.97 2.55 5.55
N SER A 76 -3.12 3.25 5.57
CA SER A 76 -3.75 3.70 6.81
C SER A 76 -4.23 2.52 7.69
N HIS A 77 -4.42 2.78 8.98
CA HIS A 77 -5.01 1.78 9.89
C HIS A 77 -6.40 1.35 9.42
N LYS A 78 -7.21 2.30 8.93
CA LYS A 78 -8.54 2.02 8.39
C LYS A 78 -8.48 1.11 7.17
N ASP A 79 -7.66 1.44 6.19
CA ASP A 79 -7.52 0.64 4.97
C ASP A 79 -6.85 -0.71 5.26
N THR A 80 -5.97 -0.77 6.27
CA THR A 80 -5.40 -2.04 6.76
C THR A 80 -6.49 -2.97 7.28
N ALA A 81 -7.39 -2.47 8.11
CA ALA A 81 -8.51 -3.27 8.62
C ALA A 81 -9.41 -3.75 7.47
N SER A 82 -9.77 -2.84 6.55
CA SER A 82 -10.55 -3.17 5.35
C SER A 82 -9.89 -4.25 4.48
N LEU A 83 -8.56 -4.16 4.27
CA LEU A 83 -7.81 -5.17 3.52
C LEU A 83 -7.90 -6.55 4.17
N ILE A 84 -7.75 -6.61 5.49
CA ILE A 84 -7.85 -7.85 6.26
C ILE A 84 -9.27 -8.42 6.16
N ASP A 85 -10.30 -7.61 6.38
CA ASP A 85 -11.69 -8.02 6.29
C ASP A 85 -12.02 -8.56 4.90
N CYS A 86 -11.66 -7.82 3.83
CA CYS A 86 -11.83 -8.28 2.44
C CYS A 86 -11.10 -9.60 2.16
N SER A 87 -9.94 -9.80 2.78
CA SER A 87 -9.17 -11.05 2.61
C SER A 87 -9.81 -12.23 3.34
N ILE A 88 -10.41 -12.01 4.52
CA ILE A 88 -11.12 -13.04 5.29
C ILE A 88 -12.43 -13.42 4.59
N ASP A 89 -13.15 -12.42 4.07
CA ASP A 89 -14.46 -12.62 3.42
C ASP A 89 -14.34 -13.01 1.94
N ALA A 90 -13.13 -13.15 1.42
CA ALA A 90 -12.90 -13.53 0.02
C ALA A 90 -13.53 -14.91 -0.26
N PRO A 91 -14.19 -15.07 -1.44
CA PRO A 91 -14.76 -16.35 -1.81
C PRO A 91 -13.70 -17.47 -1.85
N GLU A 92 -14.04 -18.66 -1.36
CA GLU A 92 -13.14 -19.84 -1.43
C GLU A 92 -12.66 -20.13 -2.87
N SER A 93 -13.46 -19.76 -3.88
CA SER A 93 -13.10 -19.91 -5.29
C SER A 93 -11.90 -19.07 -5.72
N VAL A 94 -11.44 -18.10 -4.92
CA VAL A 94 -10.20 -17.36 -5.15
C VAL A 94 -8.99 -18.29 -5.08
N GLY A 95 -9.01 -19.25 -4.16
CA GLY A 95 -7.97 -20.23 -3.97
C GLY A 95 -6.65 -19.59 -3.52
N PHE A 96 -5.77 -19.27 -4.47
CA PHE A 96 -4.51 -18.56 -4.20
C PHE A 96 -4.49 -17.19 -4.90
N ALA A 97 -4.13 -16.14 -4.15
CA ALA A 97 -3.93 -14.82 -4.71
C ALA A 97 -2.81 -14.04 -4.02
N ILE A 98 -2.16 -13.15 -4.79
CA ILE A 98 -1.24 -12.14 -4.27
C ILE A 98 -1.84 -10.77 -4.60
N VAL A 99 -2.05 -9.93 -3.60
CA VAL A 99 -2.64 -8.60 -3.76
C VAL A 99 -1.76 -7.53 -3.13
N TYR A 100 -1.78 -6.32 -3.67
CA TYR A 100 -1.19 -5.16 -3.02
C TYR A 100 -2.17 -4.54 -2.03
N GLY A 101 -1.64 -4.07 -0.89
CA GLY A 101 -2.35 -3.33 0.14
C GLY A 101 -1.68 -1.99 0.39
N MET A 102 -2.18 -0.93 -0.25
CA MET A 102 -1.85 0.47 -0.02
C MET A 102 -3.14 1.25 0.12
N SER A 103 -3.09 2.44 0.74
CA SER A 103 -4.17 3.42 0.62
C SER A 103 -4.26 3.96 -0.81
N ASP A 104 -5.36 4.64 -1.16
CA ASP A 104 -5.59 5.19 -2.51
C ASP A 104 -4.71 6.42 -2.76
N ASN A 105 -3.40 6.24 -2.65
CA ASN A 105 -2.40 7.27 -2.67
C ASN A 105 -2.27 7.92 -4.06
N THR A 106 -2.33 9.25 -4.13
CA THR A 106 -2.19 10.04 -5.37
C THR A 106 -0.94 9.65 -6.18
N TYR A 107 0.15 9.31 -5.50
CA TYR A 107 1.42 8.92 -6.12
C TYR A 107 1.64 7.40 -6.08
N GLY A 108 0.55 6.62 -6.02
CA GLY A 108 0.60 5.16 -6.05
C GLY A 108 1.19 4.64 -7.37
N ILE A 109 2.03 3.60 -7.27
CA ILE A 109 2.65 2.92 -8.42
C ILE A 109 2.30 1.43 -8.47
N TRP A 110 1.43 0.99 -7.58
CA TRP A 110 1.07 -0.41 -7.38
C TRP A 110 -0.23 -0.73 -8.11
N ASP A 111 -0.32 -1.93 -8.68
CA ASP A 111 -1.56 -2.40 -9.33
C ASP A 111 -2.61 -2.80 -8.27
N MET A 112 -3.39 -1.82 -7.83
CA MET A 112 -4.48 -2.01 -6.86
C MET A 112 -5.73 -2.64 -7.47
N GLU A 113 -5.86 -2.64 -8.80
CA GLU A 113 -7.03 -3.19 -9.50
C GLU A 113 -7.17 -4.70 -9.30
N GLN A 114 -6.06 -5.41 -9.15
CA GLN A 114 -6.08 -6.84 -8.88
C GLN A 114 -6.73 -7.14 -7.52
N GLY A 115 -6.36 -6.43 -6.46
CA GLY A 115 -6.97 -6.56 -5.14
C GLY A 115 -8.47 -6.24 -5.17
N ARG A 116 -8.84 -5.17 -5.88
CA ARG A 116 -10.25 -4.78 -6.04
C ARG A 116 -11.08 -5.86 -6.72
N LYS A 117 -10.57 -6.48 -7.78
CA LYS A 117 -11.27 -7.52 -8.55
C LYS A 117 -11.34 -8.85 -7.83
N ILE A 118 -10.28 -9.25 -7.11
CA ILE A 118 -10.17 -10.58 -6.49
C ILE A 118 -10.87 -10.64 -5.14
N ILE A 119 -10.61 -9.65 -4.27
CA ILE A 119 -11.10 -9.64 -2.88
C ILE A 119 -12.02 -8.46 -2.56
N GLY A 120 -12.31 -7.58 -3.52
CA GLY A 120 -13.15 -6.40 -3.29
C GLY A 120 -12.48 -5.27 -2.51
N PHE A 121 -11.16 -5.29 -2.31
CA PHE A 121 -10.45 -4.26 -1.56
C PHE A 121 -10.48 -2.92 -2.28
N ALA A 122 -11.13 -1.93 -1.69
CA ALA A 122 -11.25 -0.57 -2.21
C ALA A 122 -10.81 0.44 -1.12
N PRO A 123 -9.51 0.77 -1.04
CA PRO A 123 -9.01 1.74 -0.06
C PRO A 123 -9.61 3.13 -0.26
N GLU A 124 -9.75 3.89 0.83
CA GLU A 124 -10.41 5.20 0.82
C GLU A 124 -9.47 6.34 1.23
N ASP A 125 -8.44 6.05 2.02
CA ASP A 125 -7.53 7.06 2.52
C ASP A 125 -6.44 7.41 1.49
N ASN A 126 -5.91 8.65 1.57
CA ASN A 126 -4.94 9.15 0.60
C ASN A 126 -3.86 10.01 1.28
N ALA A 127 -2.62 9.56 1.21
CA ALA A 127 -1.47 10.26 1.79
C ALA A 127 -1.28 11.67 1.20
N GLY A 128 -1.54 11.87 -0.09
CA GLY A 128 -1.43 13.18 -0.73
C GLY A 128 -2.37 14.21 -0.13
N THR A 129 -3.60 13.82 0.18
CA THR A 129 -4.58 14.69 0.87
C THR A 129 -4.10 15.07 2.27
N GLN A 130 -3.61 14.10 3.05
CA GLN A 130 -3.09 14.35 4.40
C GLN A 130 -1.86 15.27 4.37
N TRP A 131 -0.99 15.11 3.39
CA TRP A 131 0.20 15.94 3.20
C TRP A 131 -0.16 17.40 2.92
N VAL A 132 -1.14 17.67 2.06
CA VAL A 132 -1.63 19.03 1.77
C VAL A 132 -2.21 19.66 3.03
N LEU A 133 -3.09 18.96 3.74
CA LEU A 133 -3.71 19.44 4.97
C LEU A 133 -2.68 19.78 6.07
N SER A 134 -1.58 19.00 6.16
CA SER A 134 -0.51 19.28 7.13
C SER A 134 0.26 20.56 6.81
N LYS A 135 0.51 20.84 5.53
CA LYS A 135 1.15 22.10 5.09
C LYS A 135 0.29 23.32 5.35
N ASP A 136 -1.01 23.23 5.11
CA ASP A 136 -1.96 24.32 5.39
C ASP A 136 -1.99 24.64 6.89
N ARG A 137 -2.02 23.63 7.76
CA ARG A 137 -1.94 23.85 9.22
C ARG A 137 -0.65 24.54 9.64
N SER A 138 0.48 24.18 9.07
CA SER A 138 1.77 24.80 9.38
C SER A 138 1.88 26.24 8.88
N SER A 139 1.20 26.60 7.80
CA SER A 139 1.13 27.98 7.29
C SER A 139 0.25 28.86 8.17
N VAL A 140 -0.87 28.34 8.68
CA VAL A 140 -1.78 29.06 9.60
C VAL A 140 -1.10 29.30 10.95
N MET A 141 -0.33 28.33 11.48
CA MET A 141 0.41 28.53 12.74
C MET A 141 1.51 29.60 12.64
N LYS A 142 2.14 29.72 11.46
CA LYS A 142 3.18 30.77 11.24
C LYS A 142 2.58 32.18 11.05
N SER A 143 1.31 32.30 10.68
CA SER A 143 0.63 33.58 10.53
C SER A 143 -0.05 34.11 11.81
N GLY A 144 -0.03 33.30 12.88
CA GLY A 144 -0.69 33.61 14.17
C GLY A 144 0.23 34.06 15.28
N ASP A 145 1.51 34.39 15.02
CA ASP A 145 2.40 34.95 16.02
C ASP A 145 2.06 36.41 16.21
N PRO A 146 1.54 36.86 17.39
CA PRO A 146 1.32 38.25 17.65
C PRO A 146 2.66 38.95 17.78
N GLN A 147 2.91 39.90 16.92
CA GLN A 147 4.03 40.83 17.10
C GLN A 147 3.82 41.61 18.41
N GLU A 148 4.65 41.35 19.42
CA GLU A 148 4.93 42.27 20.49
C GLU A 148 5.84 43.42 20.01
#